data_381e79715012f7783c297d3f0afb5da0
#
_entry.id   381e79715012f7783c297d3f0afb5da0
#
_cell.length_a   1.000
_cell.length_b   1.000
_cell.length_c   1.000
_cell.angle_alpha   90.00
_cell.angle_beta   90.00
_cell.angle_gamma   90.00
#
_symmetry.space_group_name_H-M   'P 1'
#
loop_
_entity.id
_entity.type
_entity.pdbx_description
1 polymer ?
#
loop_
_entity_poly.entity_id
_entity_poly.type
_entity_poly.pdbx_seq_one_letter_code
_entity_poly.pdbx_strand_id
1 'polypeptide(L)'
;GHAGYLGTQTLRGAEAYLRRVNKEGGVHGRRIRVLARDDAYDPPRCLANTQRFIINRDVFALFCYVGTPTTLKALPMVDEARIPLLGVFTGANALRVPFNRYVINIRASYYEETRTVVQHLVQELGLSRVAVFYQYDAYGFDGLVGTELALKEYGLEPVARGSYIRGTEDVEDGLRRIRASRAEAVVMVGTYGACAKFIRRAGEVGFEPIFYNVSFVGAEALARRLGPENQSRVIMSQVVPPVPETAGPDADQGRVDVQYVYDLQQLYPGEPPSFAGLEGYLNARILVEGLRRAGPDLSREGFLDAIESIRGMRLAPGLTFTFGPGDHQGMDQVYFTRLQNGRFQLFEDWSFLRR
;
A
#
# COMPACT_ATOMS: atom_id res chain seq x y z
N GLY A 1 -14.67 6.61 5.29
CA GLY A 1 -14.17 5.90 6.48
C GLY A 1 -12.76 6.37 6.84
N HIS A 2 -12.18 5.80 7.90
CA HIS A 2 -10.88 6.20 8.46
C HIS A 2 -9.65 5.85 7.59
N ALA A 3 -9.85 5.16 6.48
CA ALA A 3 -8.87 4.96 5.40
C ALA A 3 -9.31 5.63 4.08
N GLY A 4 -10.27 6.56 4.12
CA GLY A 4 -10.90 7.13 2.93
C GLY A 4 -9.94 7.85 1.98
N TYR A 5 -8.90 8.50 2.53
CA TYR A 5 -7.86 9.13 1.72
C TYR A 5 -7.19 8.12 0.78
N LEU A 6 -6.81 6.95 1.29
CA LEU A 6 -6.12 5.92 0.50
C LEU A 6 -6.98 5.45 -0.67
N GLY A 7 -8.25 5.09 -0.42
CA GLY A 7 -9.17 4.65 -1.46
C GLY A 7 -9.42 5.72 -2.53
N THR A 8 -9.58 6.98 -2.12
CA THR A 8 -9.79 8.10 -3.04
C THR A 8 -8.58 8.31 -3.95
N GLN A 9 -7.36 8.31 -3.37
CA GLN A 9 -6.14 8.51 -4.14
C GLN A 9 -5.86 7.35 -5.10
N THR A 10 -6.02 6.10 -4.62
CA THR A 10 -5.87 4.91 -5.47
C THR A 10 -6.84 4.93 -6.65
N LEU A 11 -8.10 5.29 -6.41
CA LEU A 11 -9.10 5.42 -7.48
C LEU A 11 -8.69 6.49 -8.50
N ARG A 12 -8.32 7.70 -8.04
CA ARG A 12 -7.90 8.81 -8.92
C ARG A 12 -6.69 8.45 -9.78
N GLY A 13 -5.70 7.78 -9.19
CA GLY A 13 -4.54 7.30 -9.93
C GLY A 13 -4.93 6.29 -11.02
N ALA A 14 -5.75 5.32 -10.68
CA ALA A 14 -6.24 4.32 -11.64
C ALA A 14 -7.06 4.97 -12.76
N GLU A 15 -7.99 5.87 -12.44
CA GLU A 15 -8.83 6.57 -13.41
C GLU A 15 -8.00 7.46 -14.35
N ALA A 16 -6.92 8.09 -13.85
CA ALA A 16 -6.04 8.90 -14.67
C ALA A 16 -5.48 8.09 -15.85
N TYR A 17 -4.97 6.89 -15.60
CA TYR A 17 -4.49 6.01 -16.65
C TYR A 17 -5.60 5.45 -17.53
N LEU A 18 -6.67 4.91 -16.93
CA LEU A 18 -7.75 4.28 -17.69
C LEU A 18 -8.47 5.26 -18.60
N ARG A 19 -8.58 6.53 -18.21
CA ARG A 19 -9.15 7.56 -19.06
C ARG A 19 -8.29 7.84 -20.29
N ARG A 20 -6.96 7.88 -20.13
CA ARG A 20 -6.05 8.01 -21.28
C ARG A 20 -6.23 6.83 -22.24
N VAL A 21 -6.19 5.59 -21.73
CA VAL A 21 -6.41 4.38 -22.54
C VAL A 21 -7.74 4.43 -23.30
N ASN A 22 -8.81 4.87 -22.61
CA ASN A 22 -10.13 4.98 -23.25
C ASN A 22 -10.19 6.07 -24.33
N LYS A 23 -9.45 7.18 -24.18
CA LYS A 23 -9.34 8.21 -25.23
C LYS A 23 -8.58 7.70 -26.46
N GLU A 24 -7.62 6.80 -26.27
CA GLU A 24 -6.83 6.14 -27.31
C GLU A 24 -7.59 4.98 -28.02
N GLY A 25 -8.87 4.78 -27.69
CA GLY A 25 -9.71 3.73 -28.31
C GLY A 25 -9.93 2.50 -27.42
N GLY A 26 -9.44 2.50 -26.20
CA GLY A 26 -9.56 1.39 -25.25
C GLY A 26 -8.60 0.23 -25.50
N VAL A 27 -9.00 -0.97 -25.12
CA VAL A 27 -8.23 -2.21 -25.37
C VAL A 27 -9.00 -3.07 -26.34
N HIS A 28 -8.40 -3.41 -27.47
CA HIS A 28 -9.06 -4.12 -28.58
C HIS A 28 -10.41 -3.51 -28.98
N GLY A 29 -10.49 -2.15 -29.03
CA GLY A 29 -11.69 -1.40 -29.36
C GLY A 29 -12.75 -1.33 -28.24
N ARG A 30 -12.47 -1.87 -27.06
CA ARG A 30 -13.39 -1.86 -25.90
C ARG A 30 -12.91 -0.87 -24.84
N ARG A 31 -13.84 -0.02 -24.39
CA ARG A 31 -13.58 0.91 -23.29
C ARG A 31 -13.65 0.19 -21.93
N ILE A 32 -12.80 0.59 -21.01
CA ILE A 32 -12.80 0.10 -19.63
C ILE A 32 -13.68 1.03 -18.80
N ARG A 33 -14.70 0.47 -18.13
CA ARG A 33 -15.57 1.18 -17.21
C ARG A 33 -15.27 0.77 -15.78
N VAL A 34 -15.01 1.75 -14.92
CA VAL A 34 -14.82 1.54 -13.48
C VAL A 34 -16.17 1.70 -12.76
N LEU A 35 -16.53 0.72 -11.94
CA LEU A 35 -17.67 0.78 -11.02
C LEU A 35 -17.14 0.89 -9.59
N ALA A 36 -17.01 2.10 -9.08
CA ALA A 36 -16.50 2.34 -7.74
C ALA A 36 -17.62 2.27 -6.68
N ARG A 37 -17.30 1.66 -5.53
CA ARG A 37 -18.17 1.58 -4.34
C ARG A 37 -17.36 1.88 -3.09
N ASP A 38 -17.86 2.78 -2.25
CA ASP A 38 -17.28 3.05 -0.94
C ASP A 38 -17.77 1.99 0.07
N ASP A 39 -16.83 1.24 0.64
CA ASP A 39 -17.08 0.30 1.73
C ASP A 39 -16.80 0.92 3.11
N ALA A 40 -16.38 2.18 3.15
CA ALA A 40 -15.98 2.90 4.36
C ALA A 40 -14.86 2.18 5.17
N TYR A 41 -14.09 1.31 4.50
CA TYR A 41 -13.11 0.40 5.14
C TYR A 41 -13.77 -0.54 6.16
N ASP A 42 -15.01 -0.97 5.88
CA ASP A 42 -15.82 -1.85 6.72
C ASP A 42 -16.02 -3.21 6.04
N PRO A 43 -15.55 -4.35 6.65
CA PRO A 43 -15.60 -5.65 6.00
C PRO A 43 -17.00 -6.14 5.63
N PRO A 44 -18.07 -5.98 6.46
CA PRO A 44 -19.42 -6.28 6.04
C PRO A 44 -19.88 -5.51 4.80
N ARG A 45 -19.57 -4.22 4.71
CA ARG A 45 -19.91 -3.39 3.54
C ARG A 45 -19.13 -3.81 2.30
N CYS A 46 -17.84 -4.12 2.46
CA CYS A 46 -17.00 -4.65 1.37
C CYS A 46 -17.61 -5.94 0.82
N LEU A 47 -17.98 -6.88 1.70
CA LEU A 47 -18.65 -8.13 1.32
C LEU A 47 -19.94 -7.88 0.54
N ALA A 48 -20.80 -6.99 1.04
CA ALA A 48 -22.07 -6.63 0.37
C ALA A 48 -21.85 -5.98 -1.01
N ASN A 49 -20.83 -5.12 -1.14
CA ASN A 49 -20.47 -4.54 -2.43
C ASN A 49 -19.93 -5.60 -3.40
N THR A 50 -19.08 -6.52 -2.92
CA THR A 50 -18.54 -7.64 -3.72
C THR A 50 -19.67 -8.54 -4.22
N GLN A 51 -20.61 -8.89 -3.35
CA GLN A 51 -21.79 -9.67 -3.71
C GLN A 51 -22.60 -9.01 -4.83
N ARG A 52 -22.83 -7.71 -4.74
CA ARG A 52 -23.53 -6.95 -5.80
C ARG A 52 -22.80 -6.98 -7.13
N PHE A 53 -21.46 -6.82 -7.13
CA PHE A 53 -20.66 -6.92 -8.35
C PHE A 53 -20.75 -8.30 -9.00
N ILE A 54 -20.73 -9.37 -8.20
CA ILE A 54 -20.77 -10.75 -8.69
C ILE A 54 -22.17 -11.14 -9.20
N ILE A 55 -23.23 -10.81 -8.42
CA ILE A 55 -24.61 -11.16 -8.77
C ILE A 55 -25.06 -10.50 -10.06
N ASN A 56 -24.78 -9.20 -10.20
CA ASN A 56 -25.18 -8.46 -11.40
C ASN A 56 -24.42 -8.93 -12.64
N ARG A 57 -23.33 -9.72 -12.47
CA ARG A 57 -22.45 -10.24 -13.54
C ARG A 57 -21.95 -9.16 -14.51
N ASP A 58 -21.96 -7.90 -14.06
CA ASP A 58 -21.56 -6.74 -14.86
C ASP A 58 -20.06 -6.49 -14.85
N VAL A 59 -19.32 -7.14 -13.93
CA VAL A 59 -17.90 -6.90 -13.77
C VAL A 59 -17.06 -8.08 -14.29
N PHE A 60 -16.02 -7.74 -15.05
CA PHE A 60 -15.04 -8.69 -15.54
C PHE A 60 -14.05 -9.09 -14.44
N ALA A 61 -13.56 -8.11 -13.69
CA ALA A 61 -12.60 -8.29 -12.60
C ALA A 61 -12.92 -7.34 -11.43
N LEU A 62 -12.51 -7.73 -10.23
CA LEU A 62 -12.48 -6.87 -9.05
C LEU A 62 -11.12 -6.15 -9.01
N PHE A 63 -11.11 -4.89 -8.54
CA PHE A 63 -9.96 -4.05 -8.73
C PHE A 63 -9.75 -3.08 -7.56
N CYS A 64 -8.49 -2.93 -7.11
CA CYS A 64 -8.08 -1.95 -6.09
C CYS A 64 -8.88 -2.01 -4.79
N TYR A 65 -9.16 -3.20 -4.26
CA TYR A 65 -9.75 -3.34 -2.93
C TYR A 65 -8.80 -2.80 -1.87
N VAL A 66 -9.32 -2.02 -0.92
CA VAL A 66 -8.51 -1.32 0.08
C VAL A 66 -8.59 -2.02 1.43
N GLY A 67 -7.42 -2.48 1.90
CA GLY A 67 -7.21 -3.00 3.25
C GLY A 67 -7.36 -4.50 3.41
N THR A 68 -6.67 -5.02 4.42
CA THR A 68 -6.60 -6.45 4.74
C THR A 68 -7.94 -7.02 5.20
N PRO A 69 -8.60 -6.45 6.24
CA PRO A 69 -9.82 -7.05 6.77
C PRO A 69 -10.96 -7.06 5.77
N THR A 70 -11.07 -6.02 4.95
CA THR A 70 -12.08 -5.88 3.89
C THR A 70 -11.86 -6.90 2.79
N THR A 71 -10.63 -7.01 2.29
CA THR A 71 -10.28 -7.93 1.21
C THR A 71 -10.42 -9.39 1.64
N LEU A 72 -9.90 -9.76 2.82
CA LEU A 72 -10.01 -11.13 3.34
C LEU A 72 -11.47 -11.54 3.56
N LYS A 73 -12.35 -10.61 3.95
CA LYS A 73 -13.77 -10.91 4.10
C LYS A 73 -14.45 -11.24 2.77
N ALA A 74 -13.99 -10.62 1.67
CA ALA A 74 -14.52 -10.86 0.33
C ALA A 74 -13.89 -12.08 -0.38
N LEU A 75 -12.72 -12.55 0.08
CA LEU A 75 -11.92 -13.57 -0.61
C LEU A 75 -12.67 -14.88 -0.91
N PRO A 76 -13.50 -15.47 -0.02
CA PRO A 76 -14.26 -16.65 -0.35
C PRO A 76 -15.19 -16.50 -1.56
N MET A 77 -15.75 -15.29 -1.75
CA MET A 77 -16.59 -15.00 -2.92
C MET A 77 -15.77 -14.82 -4.21
N VAL A 78 -14.56 -14.32 -4.10
CA VAL A 78 -13.61 -14.23 -5.22
C VAL A 78 -13.31 -15.63 -5.75
N ASP A 79 -13.02 -16.55 -4.84
CA ASP A 79 -12.68 -17.95 -5.16
C ASP A 79 -13.88 -18.70 -5.76
N GLU A 80 -15.05 -18.59 -5.13
CA GLU A 80 -16.27 -19.24 -5.62
C GLU A 80 -16.70 -18.73 -7.00
N ALA A 81 -16.61 -17.42 -7.21
CA ALA A 81 -16.96 -16.78 -8.49
C ALA A 81 -15.87 -16.92 -9.57
N ARG A 82 -14.68 -17.41 -9.22
CA ARG A 82 -13.50 -17.44 -10.10
C ARG A 82 -13.30 -16.12 -10.82
N ILE A 83 -13.31 -15.03 -10.04
CA ILE A 83 -13.19 -13.67 -10.57
C ILE A 83 -11.82 -13.08 -10.21
N PRO A 84 -11.05 -12.58 -11.19
CA PRO A 84 -9.77 -11.94 -10.89
C PRO A 84 -9.95 -10.75 -9.93
N LEU A 85 -9.16 -10.70 -8.87
CA LEU A 85 -9.02 -9.57 -7.93
C LEU A 85 -7.60 -9.02 -8.06
N LEU A 86 -7.46 -7.88 -8.73
CA LEU A 86 -6.17 -7.30 -9.09
C LEU A 86 -5.88 -6.01 -8.33
N GLY A 87 -4.62 -5.87 -7.89
CA GLY A 87 -4.10 -4.62 -7.35
C GLY A 87 -4.72 -4.27 -6.01
N VAL A 88 -4.83 -5.25 -5.11
CA VAL A 88 -5.32 -5.00 -3.74
C VAL A 88 -4.39 -4.01 -3.03
N PHE A 89 -4.96 -2.96 -2.45
CA PHE A 89 -4.23 -1.95 -1.69
C PHE A 89 -4.01 -2.46 -0.26
N THR A 90 -3.18 -3.50 -0.15
CA THR A 90 -2.69 -4.08 1.12
C THR A 90 -1.50 -5.00 0.87
N GLY A 91 -0.56 -5.00 1.81
CA GLY A 91 0.62 -5.89 1.79
C GLY A 91 0.40 -7.22 2.51
N ALA A 92 -0.84 -7.61 2.84
CA ALA A 92 -1.12 -8.77 3.68
C ALA A 92 -0.57 -10.08 3.11
N ASN A 93 0.19 -10.83 3.91
CA ASN A 93 0.76 -12.11 3.53
C ASN A 93 -0.33 -13.17 3.23
N ALA A 94 -1.46 -13.11 3.94
CA ALA A 94 -2.59 -14.00 3.72
C ALA A 94 -3.26 -13.90 2.32
N LEU A 95 -2.94 -12.88 1.53
CA LEU A 95 -3.33 -12.75 0.12
C LEU A 95 -2.24 -13.28 -0.85
N ARG A 96 -1.17 -13.87 -0.33
CA ARG A 96 -0.02 -14.42 -1.06
C ARG A 96 0.23 -15.88 -0.73
N VAL A 97 0.09 -16.22 0.55
CA VAL A 97 0.33 -17.57 1.07
C VAL A 97 -0.85 -17.99 1.94
N PRO A 98 -1.54 -19.12 1.59
CA PRO A 98 -1.29 -19.96 0.41
C PRO A 98 -1.57 -19.22 -0.91
N PHE A 99 -0.91 -19.66 -1.99
CA PHE A 99 -1.13 -19.10 -3.33
C PHE A 99 -2.60 -19.19 -3.74
N ASN A 100 -3.13 -18.07 -4.22
CA ASN A 100 -4.48 -17.96 -4.77
C ASN A 100 -4.41 -17.41 -6.20
N ARG A 101 -4.78 -18.23 -7.18
CA ARG A 101 -4.70 -17.87 -8.60
C ARG A 101 -5.54 -16.64 -8.97
N TYR A 102 -6.63 -16.38 -8.26
CA TYR A 102 -7.52 -15.27 -8.56
C TYR A 102 -7.08 -13.94 -7.93
N VAL A 103 -6.09 -13.94 -7.05
CA VAL A 103 -5.57 -12.74 -6.39
C VAL A 103 -4.24 -12.32 -7.01
N ILE A 104 -4.21 -11.11 -7.57
CA ILE A 104 -3.02 -10.55 -8.23
C ILE A 104 -2.54 -9.36 -7.41
N ASN A 105 -1.41 -9.55 -6.73
CA ASN A 105 -0.76 -8.54 -5.91
C ASN A 105 0.25 -7.76 -6.76
N ILE A 106 0.22 -6.44 -6.72
CA ILE A 106 1.16 -5.61 -7.49
C ILE A 106 2.35 -5.19 -6.63
N ARG A 107 2.09 -4.88 -5.36
CA ARG A 107 3.02 -4.30 -4.40
C ARG A 107 3.76 -5.32 -3.54
N ALA A 108 4.84 -4.90 -2.90
CA ALA A 108 5.52 -5.64 -1.83
C ALA A 108 4.57 -5.96 -0.66
N SER A 109 4.86 -7.05 0.04
CA SER A 109 4.14 -7.48 1.25
C SER A 109 4.55 -6.67 2.49
N TYR A 110 3.73 -6.71 3.54
CA TYR A 110 4.14 -6.16 4.85
C TYR A 110 5.33 -6.93 5.45
N TYR A 111 5.50 -8.20 5.10
CA TYR A 111 6.66 -8.97 5.56
C TYR A 111 7.95 -8.45 4.94
N GLU A 112 7.94 -8.06 3.66
CA GLU A 112 9.09 -7.42 3.01
C GLU A 112 9.36 -6.03 3.58
N GLU A 113 8.31 -5.22 3.79
CA GLU A 113 8.43 -3.90 4.40
C GLU A 113 9.05 -3.98 5.81
N THR A 114 8.53 -4.87 6.67
CA THR A 114 9.00 -5.01 8.06
C THR A 114 10.37 -5.67 8.14
N ARG A 115 10.66 -6.65 7.28
CA ARG A 115 11.97 -7.29 7.21
C ARG A 115 13.06 -6.29 6.83
N THR A 116 12.80 -5.49 5.78
CA THR A 116 13.78 -4.52 5.29
C THR A 116 14.06 -3.43 6.33
N VAL A 117 13.02 -2.87 6.98
CA VAL A 117 13.25 -1.85 8.02
C VAL A 117 13.97 -2.44 9.25
N VAL A 118 13.60 -3.63 9.70
CA VAL A 118 14.25 -4.28 10.85
C VAL A 118 15.74 -4.52 10.56
N GLN A 119 16.08 -4.91 9.32
CA GLN A 119 17.47 -5.04 8.90
C GLN A 119 18.22 -3.73 9.10
N HIS A 120 17.73 -2.59 8.64
CA HIS A 120 18.36 -1.28 8.83
C HIS A 120 18.43 -0.86 10.30
N LEU A 121 17.34 -1.05 11.07
CA LEU A 121 17.32 -0.70 12.49
C LEU A 121 18.38 -1.49 13.28
N VAL A 122 18.55 -2.78 12.99
CA VAL A 122 19.49 -3.65 13.74
C VAL A 122 20.91 -3.53 13.19
N GLN A 123 21.11 -3.67 11.89
CA GLN A 123 22.47 -3.75 11.32
C GLN A 123 23.14 -2.38 11.16
N GLU A 124 22.40 -1.36 10.72
CA GLU A 124 23.00 -0.05 10.48
C GLU A 124 22.93 0.88 11.70
N LEU A 125 21.82 0.84 12.45
CA LEU A 125 21.64 1.71 13.61
C LEU A 125 22.02 1.02 14.94
N GLY A 126 22.23 -0.31 14.96
CA GLY A 126 22.59 -1.06 16.16
C GLY A 126 21.46 -1.15 17.21
N LEU A 127 20.22 -0.96 16.81
CA LEU A 127 19.09 -0.95 17.72
C LEU A 127 18.62 -2.38 18.05
N SER A 128 18.29 -2.61 19.32
CA SER A 128 17.78 -3.91 19.78
C SER A 128 16.40 -3.82 20.45
N ARG A 129 15.94 -2.61 20.75
CA ARG A 129 14.69 -2.37 21.50
C ARG A 129 13.61 -1.84 20.57
N VAL A 130 13.03 -2.75 19.77
CA VAL A 130 11.96 -2.44 18.82
C VAL A 130 10.62 -2.83 19.40
N ALA A 131 9.64 -1.93 19.40
CA ALA A 131 8.26 -2.19 19.77
C ALA A 131 7.35 -2.16 18.55
N VAL A 132 6.14 -2.70 18.67
CA VAL A 132 5.13 -2.65 17.62
C VAL A 132 3.85 -1.98 18.14
N PHE A 133 3.36 -0.98 17.40
CA PHE A 133 2.04 -0.38 17.58
C PHE A 133 1.14 -0.77 16.42
N TYR A 134 0.00 -1.40 16.67
CA TYR A 134 -0.80 -1.97 15.60
C TYR A 134 -2.32 -1.86 15.80
N GLN A 135 -3.04 -1.80 14.68
CA GLN A 135 -4.51 -1.91 14.66
C GLN A 135 -4.92 -3.33 15.06
N TYR A 136 -5.87 -3.46 15.98
CA TYR A 136 -6.29 -4.76 16.50
C TYR A 136 -7.24 -5.47 15.52
N ASP A 137 -6.69 -5.92 14.39
CA ASP A 137 -7.36 -6.71 13.35
C ASP A 137 -6.35 -7.41 12.43
N ALA A 138 -6.85 -8.06 11.35
CA ALA A 138 -6.01 -8.82 10.43
C ALA A 138 -4.89 -7.98 9.78
N TYR A 139 -5.07 -6.67 9.58
CA TYR A 139 -4.03 -5.79 9.07
C TYR A 139 -2.90 -5.62 10.09
N GLY A 140 -3.26 -5.25 11.31
CA GLY A 140 -2.26 -5.04 12.35
C GLY A 140 -1.55 -6.32 12.77
N PHE A 141 -2.26 -7.45 12.80
CA PHE A 141 -1.64 -8.75 13.09
C PHE A 141 -0.66 -9.18 11.99
N ASP A 142 -0.94 -8.91 10.72
CA ASP A 142 -0.01 -9.24 9.64
C ASP A 142 1.33 -8.47 9.78
N GLY A 143 1.27 -7.16 10.02
CA GLY A 143 2.49 -6.37 10.24
C GLY A 143 3.20 -6.70 11.57
N LEU A 144 2.46 -7.06 12.63
CA LEU A 144 3.03 -7.56 13.88
C LEU A 144 3.83 -8.83 13.64
N VAL A 145 3.24 -9.83 13.00
CA VAL A 145 3.89 -11.11 12.69
C VAL A 145 5.09 -10.90 11.80
N GLY A 146 4.98 -10.08 10.74
CA GLY A 146 6.11 -9.74 9.88
C GLY A 146 7.27 -9.12 10.66
N THR A 147 6.98 -8.23 11.62
CA THR A 147 8.00 -7.62 12.48
C THR A 147 8.63 -8.63 13.43
N GLU A 148 7.83 -9.52 14.03
CA GLU A 148 8.33 -10.58 14.92
C GLU A 148 9.25 -11.54 14.19
N LEU A 149 8.87 -11.97 12.98
CA LEU A 149 9.68 -12.84 12.14
C LEU A 149 11.02 -12.17 11.76
N ALA A 150 10.96 -10.89 11.37
CA ALA A 150 12.15 -10.13 11.02
C ALA A 150 13.12 -9.95 12.21
N LEU A 151 12.62 -9.63 13.40
CA LEU A 151 13.44 -9.51 14.62
C LEU A 151 14.04 -10.84 15.02
N LYS A 152 13.31 -11.94 14.85
CA LYS A 152 13.78 -13.29 15.16
C LYS A 152 15.02 -13.69 14.33
N GLU A 153 15.19 -13.18 13.10
CA GLU A 153 16.39 -13.39 12.29
C GLU A 153 17.67 -12.88 13.00
N TYR A 154 17.52 -11.95 13.94
CA TYR A 154 18.61 -11.36 14.75
C TYR A 154 18.60 -11.84 16.21
N GLY A 155 17.79 -12.85 16.54
CA GLY A 155 17.65 -13.33 17.93
C GLY A 155 16.94 -12.35 18.85
N LEU A 156 16.15 -11.44 18.30
CA LEU A 156 15.39 -10.40 19.00
C LEU A 156 13.88 -10.69 18.98
N GLU A 157 13.17 -10.05 19.90
CA GLU A 157 11.70 -10.00 19.96
C GLU A 157 11.25 -8.56 20.17
N PRO A 158 9.99 -8.21 19.83
CA PRO A 158 9.45 -6.91 20.19
C PRO A 158 9.47 -6.70 21.71
N VAL A 159 10.12 -5.62 22.17
CA VAL A 159 10.19 -5.28 23.62
C VAL A 159 8.83 -4.88 24.21
N ALA A 160 7.89 -4.48 23.36
CA ALA A 160 6.48 -4.24 23.73
C ALA A 160 5.56 -4.35 22.50
N ARG A 161 4.31 -4.68 22.78
CA ARG A 161 3.21 -4.69 21.84
C ARG A 161 2.12 -3.78 22.36
N GLY A 162 1.75 -2.75 21.60
CA GLY A 162 0.63 -1.85 21.87
C GLY A 162 -0.36 -1.87 20.73
N SER A 163 -1.65 -1.88 21.02
CA SER A 163 -2.68 -1.92 20.00
C SER A 163 -3.76 -0.86 20.23
N TYR A 164 -4.54 -0.60 19.20
CA TYR A 164 -5.75 0.22 19.27
C TYR A 164 -6.90 -0.46 18.51
N ILE A 165 -8.13 -0.15 18.93
CA ILE A 165 -9.33 -0.71 18.29
C ILE A 165 -9.55 -0.05 16.95
N ARG A 166 -9.75 -0.86 15.88
CA ARG A 166 -10.05 -0.40 14.54
C ARG A 166 -11.23 0.58 14.53
N GLY A 167 -11.08 1.66 13.76
CA GLY A 167 -12.10 2.72 13.68
C GLY A 167 -12.05 3.74 14.80
N THR A 168 -11.14 3.57 15.77
CA THR A 168 -10.87 4.56 16.82
C THR A 168 -9.50 5.19 16.66
N GLU A 169 -9.22 6.20 17.47
CA GLU A 169 -7.88 6.77 17.66
C GLU A 169 -7.50 6.72 19.16
N ASP A 170 -7.98 5.71 19.88
CA ASP A 170 -7.60 5.50 21.28
C ASP A 170 -6.25 4.78 21.35
N VAL A 171 -5.19 5.55 21.58
CA VAL A 171 -3.79 5.08 21.55
C VAL A 171 -3.13 5.04 22.93
N GLU A 172 -3.81 5.47 23.98
CA GLU A 172 -3.19 5.75 25.29
C GLU A 172 -2.63 4.48 25.96
N ASP A 173 -3.35 3.37 25.94
CA ASP A 173 -2.86 2.11 26.51
C ASP A 173 -1.64 1.57 25.74
N GLY A 174 -1.72 1.60 24.40
CA GLY A 174 -0.60 1.20 23.54
C GLY A 174 0.64 2.06 23.78
N LEU A 175 0.47 3.39 23.84
CA LEU A 175 1.57 4.31 24.12
C LEU A 175 2.18 4.07 25.51
N ARG A 176 1.37 3.92 26.52
CA ARG A 176 1.84 3.65 27.89
C ARG A 176 2.72 2.40 27.96
N ARG A 177 2.28 1.28 27.35
CA ARG A 177 3.03 0.01 27.31
C ARG A 177 4.34 0.16 26.56
N ILE A 178 4.33 0.77 25.37
CA ILE A 178 5.49 0.95 24.51
C ILE A 178 6.50 1.90 25.17
N ARG A 179 6.06 3.01 25.74
CA ARG A 179 6.92 3.94 26.47
C ARG A 179 7.60 3.28 27.66
N ALA A 180 6.87 2.49 28.46
CA ALA A 180 7.42 1.78 29.62
C ALA A 180 8.52 0.78 29.24
N SER A 181 8.49 0.22 28.03
CA SER A 181 9.50 -0.67 27.52
C SER A 181 10.82 0.04 27.12
N ARG A 182 10.84 1.37 27.07
CA ARG A 182 11.96 2.18 26.58
C ARG A 182 12.39 1.78 25.16
N ALA A 183 11.44 1.52 24.28
CA ALA A 183 11.71 1.21 22.89
C ALA A 183 12.51 2.33 22.20
N GLU A 184 13.45 1.97 21.36
CA GLU A 184 14.28 2.87 20.54
C GLU A 184 13.65 3.14 19.18
N ALA A 185 12.86 2.16 18.70
CA ALA A 185 12.03 2.27 17.49
C ALA A 185 10.66 1.65 17.72
N VAL A 186 9.65 2.19 17.04
CA VAL A 186 8.28 1.67 17.02
C VAL A 186 7.86 1.42 15.59
N VAL A 187 7.57 0.16 15.27
CA VAL A 187 6.95 -0.23 14.01
C VAL A 187 5.45 0.03 14.11
N MET A 188 4.93 0.89 13.25
CA MET A 188 3.54 1.38 13.30
C MET A 188 2.71 0.77 12.17
N VAL A 189 1.78 -0.11 12.52
CA VAL A 189 0.87 -0.81 11.62
C VAL A 189 -0.55 -0.35 11.88
N GLY A 190 -0.84 0.87 11.49
CA GLY A 190 -2.11 1.53 11.77
C GLY A 190 -2.63 2.37 10.63
N THR A 191 -3.72 3.11 10.87
CA THR A 191 -4.18 4.15 9.95
C THR A 191 -3.56 5.50 10.32
N TYR A 192 -3.49 6.42 9.35
CA TYR A 192 -2.87 7.74 9.54
C TYR A 192 -3.40 8.52 10.75
N GLY A 193 -4.68 8.36 11.11
CA GLY A 193 -5.27 9.04 12.26
C GLY A 193 -4.68 8.56 13.59
N ALA A 194 -4.72 7.24 13.82
CA ALA A 194 -4.19 6.62 15.02
C ALA A 194 -2.67 6.79 15.12
N CYS A 195 -1.93 6.60 14.02
CA CYS A 195 -0.47 6.79 13.99
C CYS A 195 -0.08 8.24 14.30
N ALA A 196 -0.76 9.23 13.69
CA ALA A 196 -0.50 10.63 13.99
C ALA A 196 -0.79 10.98 15.45
N LYS A 197 -1.90 10.49 16.01
CA LYS A 197 -2.23 10.71 17.41
C LYS A 197 -1.20 10.08 18.34
N PHE A 198 -0.77 8.85 18.06
CA PHE A 198 0.28 8.17 18.83
C PHE A 198 1.57 9.00 18.85
N ILE A 199 2.05 9.43 17.68
CA ILE A 199 3.30 10.20 17.54
C ILE A 199 3.21 11.53 18.30
N ARG A 200 2.12 12.29 18.17
CA ARG A 200 1.92 13.54 18.91
C ARG A 200 1.90 13.33 20.41
N ARG A 201 1.11 12.34 20.89
CA ARG A 201 1.04 12.01 22.30
C ARG A 201 2.38 11.54 22.87
N ALA A 202 3.16 10.79 22.07
CA ALA A 202 4.52 10.40 22.45
C ALA A 202 5.41 11.62 22.68
N GLY A 203 5.40 12.60 21.77
CA GLY A 203 6.13 13.87 21.92
C GLY A 203 5.72 14.65 23.18
N GLU A 204 4.42 14.77 23.45
CA GLU A 204 3.88 15.44 24.66
C GLU A 204 4.39 14.84 25.97
N VAL A 205 4.72 13.55 25.98
CA VAL A 205 5.24 12.84 27.17
C VAL A 205 6.77 12.60 27.11
N GLY A 206 7.47 13.26 26.19
CA GLY A 206 8.92 13.16 26.04
C GLY A 206 9.42 11.78 25.59
N PHE A 207 8.63 11.05 24.81
CA PHE A 207 9.01 9.76 24.23
C PHE A 207 9.25 9.90 22.73
N GLU A 208 10.52 9.87 22.31
CA GLU A 208 10.99 10.17 20.95
C GLU A 208 11.79 9.02 20.32
N PRO A 209 11.21 7.85 20.12
CA PRO A 209 11.85 6.76 19.37
C PRO A 209 11.88 7.09 17.87
N ILE A 210 12.44 6.20 17.06
CA ILE A 210 12.17 6.19 15.62
C ILE A 210 10.73 5.69 15.41
N PHE A 211 9.90 6.47 14.74
CA PHE A 211 8.55 6.07 14.34
C PHE A 211 8.58 5.59 12.89
N TYR A 212 8.68 4.28 12.70
CA TYR A 212 8.57 3.70 11.38
C TYR A 212 7.12 3.31 11.07
N ASN A 213 6.60 3.78 9.95
CA ASN A 213 5.24 3.50 9.49
C ASN A 213 5.28 2.62 8.23
N VAL A 214 4.47 1.57 8.17
CA VAL A 214 4.29 0.80 6.93
C VAL A 214 3.51 1.63 5.90
N SER A 215 3.69 1.34 4.63
CA SER A 215 3.15 2.12 3.51
C SER A 215 1.64 2.36 3.57
N PHE A 216 0.85 1.41 4.09
CA PHE A 216 -0.60 1.53 4.23
C PHE A 216 -1.03 2.65 5.19
N VAL A 217 -0.16 3.13 6.06
CA VAL A 217 -0.48 4.30 6.91
C VAL A 217 -0.85 5.51 6.05
N GLY A 218 -0.19 5.71 4.91
CA GLY A 218 -0.50 6.77 3.95
C GLY A 218 0.25 8.06 4.23
N ALA A 219 1.30 8.29 3.43
CA ALA A 219 2.30 9.33 3.64
C ALA A 219 1.71 10.74 3.77
N GLU A 220 0.97 11.19 2.77
CA GLU A 220 0.46 12.57 2.71
C GLU A 220 -0.62 12.82 3.77
N ALA A 221 -1.43 11.80 4.08
CA ALA A 221 -2.44 11.89 5.13
C ALA A 221 -1.81 11.96 6.53
N LEU A 222 -0.75 11.18 6.77
CA LEU A 222 0.03 11.21 8.01
C LEU A 222 0.73 12.56 8.16
N ALA A 223 1.43 13.04 7.13
CA ALA A 223 2.14 14.31 7.13
C ALA A 223 1.23 15.50 7.50
N ARG A 224 0.04 15.58 6.85
CA ARG A 224 -0.94 16.62 7.17
C ARG A 224 -1.44 16.59 8.61
N ARG A 225 -1.59 15.40 9.20
CA ARG A 225 -2.08 15.24 10.58
C ARG A 225 -1.02 15.49 11.65
N LEU A 226 0.25 15.26 11.31
CA LEU A 226 1.35 15.51 12.24
C LEU A 226 1.68 17.01 12.37
N GLY A 227 1.54 17.76 11.28
CA GLY A 227 1.97 19.15 11.25
C GLY A 227 3.50 19.31 11.33
N PRO A 228 4.00 20.56 11.35
CA PRO A 228 5.44 20.84 11.30
C PRO A 228 6.22 20.45 12.57
N GLU A 229 5.54 20.33 13.71
CA GLU A 229 6.18 20.15 15.02
C GLU A 229 6.58 18.69 15.32
N ASN A 230 5.95 17.71 14.65
CA ASN A 230 6.08 16.28 14.96
C ASN A 230 6.73 15.49 13.82
N GLN A 231 7.76 16.06 13.20
CA GLN A 231 8.41 15.45 12.03
C GLN A 231 9.71 14.70 12.37
N SER A 232 10.25 14.93 13.57
CA SER A 232 11.50 14.34 13.99
C SER A 232 11.38 12.81 14.06
N ARG A 233 12.33 12.12 13.44
CA ARG A 233 12.46 10.65 13.48
C ARG A 233 11.26 9.87 12.95
N VAL A 234 10.42 10.49 12.11
CA VAL A 234 9.28 9.81 11.44
C VAL A 234 9.70 9.36 10.05
N ILE A 235 9.69 8.05 9.85
CA ILE A 235 10.01 7.41 8.57
C ILE A 235 8.87 6.50 8.14
N MET A 236 8.82 6.21 6.84
CA MET A 236 7.80 5.36 6.25
C MET A 236 8.36 4.59 5.06
N SER A 237 7.99 3.31 4.94
CA SER A 237 8.19 2.57 3.70
C SER A 237 7.20 2.99 2.62
N GLN A 238 7.65 2.92 1.38
CA GLN A 238 6.82 3.05 0.19
C GLN A 238 7.01 1.82 -0.69
N VAL A 239 5.96 1.42 -1.37
CA VAL A 239 5.97 0.27 -2.29
C VAL A 239 5.90 0.70 -3.75
N VAL A 240 6.06 1.99 -3.98
CA VAL A 240 6.17 2.64 -5.29
C VAL A 240 7.27 3.68 -5.22
N PRO A 241 7.91 4.04 -6.35
CA PRO A 241 8.98 5.04 -6.35
C PRO A 241 8.50 6.43 -5.92
N PRO A 242 9.42 7.35 -5.60
CA PRO A 242 9.10 8.74 -5.32
C PRO A 242 8.29 9.38 -6.43
N VAL A 243 7.30 10.19 -6.02
CA VAL A 243 6.40 10.86 -6.96
C VAL A 243 6.84 12.31 -7.15
N PRO A 244 7.14 12.77 -8.38
CA PRO A 244 7.44 14.17 -8.64
C PRO A 244 6.22 15.06 -8.37
N GLU A 245 6.44 16.33 -8.04
CA GLU A 245 5.35 17.28 -7.72
C GLU A 245 4.60 17.74 -8.97
N THR A 246 5.31 17.86 -10.08
CA THR A 246 4.79 18.34 -11.35
C THR A 246 5.37 17.56 -12.51
N ALA A 247 4.62 17.48 -13.61
CA ALA A 247 5.09 16.94 -14.86
C ALA A 247 4.60 17.82 -16.02
N GLY A 248 5.49 18.09 -16.99
CA GLY A 248 5.15 18.84 -18.20
C GLY A 248 4.59 17.95 -19.32
N PRO A 249 4.15 18.56 -20.44
CA PRO A 249 3.65 17.84 -21.62
C PRO A 249 4.73 16.95 -22.30
N ASP A 250 6.00 17.34 -22.15
CA ASP A 250 7.16 16.58 -22.63
C ASP A 250 7.66 15.55 -21.62
N ALA A 251 6.76 15.15 -20.70
CA ALA A 251 7.07 14.17 -19.67
C ALA A 251 7.68 12.90 -20.26
N ASP A 252 8.81 12.47 -19.69
CA ASP A 252 9.51 11.27 -20.11
C ASP A 252 8.58 10.05 -20.12
N GLN A 253 8.23 9.59 -21.32
CA GLN A 253 7.31 8.46 -21.50
C GLN A 253 7.86 7.12 -21.00
N GLY A 254 9.16 7.05 -20.71
CA GLY A 254 9.82 5.90 -20.08
C GLY A 254 9.67 5.87 -18.55
N ARG A 255 9.10 6.92 -17.93
CA ARG A 255 8.95 7.06 -16.48
C ARG A 255 7.49 7.12 -16.07
N VAL A 256 7.00 6.02 -15.53
CA VAL A 256 5.59 5.88 -15.14
C VAL A 256 5.16 6.85 -14.01
N ASP A 257 6.07 7.21 -13.11
CA ASP A 257 5.85 8.20 -12.05
C ASP A 257 5.57 9.60 -12.61
N VAL A 258 6.31 9.99 -13.64
CA VAL A 258 6.13 11.26 -14.37
C VAL A 258 4.83 11.24 -15.17
N GLN A 259 4.57 10.13 -15.89
CA GLN A 259 3.32 9.94 -16.63
C GLN A 259 2.08 10.00 -15.74
N TYR A 260 2.16 9.38 -14.54
CA TYR A 260 1.09 9.44 -13.56
C TYR A 260 0.75 10.90 -13.19
N VAL A 261 1.75 11.71 -12.88
CA VAL A 261 1.52 13.10 -12.48
C VAL A 261 0.90 13.89 -13.62
N TYR A 262 1.39 13.73 -14.84
CA TYR A 262 0.81 14.39 -16.01
C TYR A 262 -0.65 13.99 -16.23
N ASP A 263 -0.97 12.70 -16.26
CA ASP A 263 -2.33 12.21 -16.47
C ASP A 263 -3.28 12.63 -15.33
N LEU A 264 -2.79 12.61 -14.08
CA LEU A 264 -3.56 13.08 -12.92
C LEU A 264 -3.95 14.55 -13.06
N GLN A 265 -3.00 15.41 -13.42
CA GLN A 265 -3.25 16.84 -13.60
C GLN A 265 -4.22 17.14 -14.76
N GLN A 266 -4.21 16.31 -15.82
CA GLN A 266 -5.18 16.44 -16.91
C GLN A 266 -6.61 16.05 -16.50
N LEU A 267 -6.76 15.10 -15.59
CA LEU A 267 -8.08 14.61 -15.15
C LEU A 267 -8.59 15.34 -13.91
N TYR A 268 -7.72 15.65 -12.99
CA TYR A 268 -7.99 16.29 -11.69
C TYR A 268 -7.08 17.52 -11.49
N PRO A 269 -7.35 18.64 -12.18
CA PRO A 269 -6.54 19.85 -12.05
C PRO A 269 -6.48 20.31 -10.57
N GLY A 270 -5.26 20.55 -10.08
CA GLY A 270 -5.03 20.98 -8.70
C GLY A 270 -4.97 19.85 -7.66
N GLU A 271 -5.25 18.61 -8.03
CA GLU A 271 -5.02 17.49 -7.12
C GLU A 271 -3.52 17.20 -7.00
N PRO A 272 -2.95 17.20 -5.79
CA PRO A 272 -1.55 16.86 -5.61
C PRO A 272 -1.31 15.37 -5.86
N PRO A 273 -0.20 15.02 -6.51
CA PRO A 273 0.17 13.61 -6.68
C PRO A 273 0.50 12.96 -5.32
N SER A 274 0.33 11.64 -5.25
CA SER A 274 0.51 10.86 -4.02
C SER A 274 1.05 9.47 -4.29
N PHE A 275 1.70 8.87 -3.29
CA PHE A 275 2.15 7.46 -3.39
C PHE A 275 0.96 6.51 -3.61
N ALA A 276 -0.14 6.69 -2.89
CA ALA A 276 -1.35 5.88 -3.10
C ALA A 276 -1.96 6.05 -4.50
N GLY A 277 -1.87 7.25 -5.07
CA GLY A 277 -2.31 7.51 -6.44
C GLY A 277 -1.42 6.83 -7.47
N LEU A 278 -0.10 6.89 -7.30
CA LEU A 278 0.83 6.17 -8.19
C LEU A 278 0.61 4.65 -8.11
N GLU A 279 0.35 4.09 -6.92
CA GLU A 279 0.03 2.66 -6.79
C GLU A 279 -1.25 2.31 -7.58
N GLY A 280 -2.31 3.12 -7.47
CA GLY A 280 -3.52 2.94 -8.28
C GLY A 280 -3.27 3.02 -9.78
N TYR A 281 -2.41 3.95 -10.21
CA TYR A 281 -1.99 4.09 -11.60
C TYR A 281 -1.22 2.85 -12.11
N LEU A 282 -0.30 2.32 -11.31
CA LEU A 282 0.44 1.09 -11.62
C LEU A 282 -0.50 -0.12 -11.70
N ASN A 283 -1.45 -0.23 -10.77
CA ASN A 283 -2.46 -1.28 -10.82
C ASN A 283 -3.24 -1.25 -12.13
N ALA A 284 -3.63 -0.07 -12.59
CA ALA A 284 -4.32 0.12 -13.87
C ALA A 284 -3.41 -0.20 -15.08
N ARG A 285 -2.11 0.10 -14.99
CA ARG A 285 -1.13 -0.27 -16.03
C ARG A 285 -1.04 -1.78 -16.20
N ILE A 286 -0.94 -2.52 -15.10
CA ILE A 286 -0.89 -3.99 -15.12
C ILE A 286 -2.21 -4.59 -15.60
N LEU A 287 -3.36 -4.05 -15.16
CA LEU A 287 -4.67 -4.47 -15.67
C LEU A 287 -4.75 -4.36 -17.20
N VAL A 288 -4.38 -3.20 -17.74
CA VAL A 288 -4.44 -2.94 -19.20
C VAL A 288 -3.46 -3.81 -19.95
N GLU A 289 -2.26 -4.04 -19.43
CA GLU A 289 -1.29 -4.95 -20.04
C GLU A 289 -1.82 -6.37 -20.10
N GLY A 290 -2.41 -6.88 -19.00
CA GLY A 290 -3.07 -8.18 -18.98
C GLY A 290 -4.20 -8.29 -20.01
N LEU A 291 -5.05 -7.26 -20.11
CA LEU A 291 -6.14 -7.22 -21.11
C LEU A 291 -5.60 -7.21 -22.54
N ARG A 292 -4.52 -6.48 -22.81
CA ARG A 292 -3.88 -6.44 -24.14
C ARG A 292 -3.32 -7.81 -24.54
N ARG A 293 -2.64 -8.48 -23.63
CA ARG A 293 -2.08 -9.82 -23.86
C ARG A 293 -3.14 -10.91 -23.98
N ALA A 294 -4.25 -10.79 -23.24
CA ALA A 294 -5.36 -11.73 -23.33
C ALA A 294 -6.05 -11.72 -24.70
N GLY A 295 -5.91 -10.64 -25.47
CA GLY A 295 -6.48 -10.53 -26.82
C GLY A 295 -7.97 -10.18 -26.84
N PRO A 296 -8.59 -10.15 -28.05
CA PRO A 296 -9.98 -9.75 -28.23
C PRO A 296 -10.99 -10.78 -27.69
N ASP A 297 -10.63 -12.06 -27.66
CA ASP A 297 -11.48 -13.15 -27.14
C ASP A 297 -11.30 -13.31 -25.62
N LEU A 298 -11.74 -12.28 -24.92
CA LEU A 298 -11.46 -12.09 -23.51
C LEU A 298 -12.25 -13.06 -22.62
N SER A 299 -11.53 -13.86 -21.83
CA SER A 299 -12.06 -14.66 -20.71
C SER A 299 -11.29 -14.33 -19.42
N ARG A 300 -11.86 -14.64 -18.25
CA ARG A 300 -11.18 -14.47 -16.96
C ARG A 300 -9.94 -15.34 -16.83
N GLU A 301 -10.02 -16.60 -17.27
CA GLU A 301 -8.89 -17.53 -17.26
C GLU A 301 -7.79 -17.06 -18.24
N GLY A 302 -8.15 -16.69 -19.47
CA GLY A 302 -7.19 -16.13 -20.43
C GLY A 302 -6.54 -14.84 -19.98
N PHE A 303 -7.25 -14.02 -19.19
CA PHE A 303 -6.66 -12.84 -18.55
C PHE A 303 -5.65 -13.22 -17.45
N LEU A 304 -5.93 -14.24 -16.63
CA LEU A 304 -4.98 -14.74 -15.63
C LEU A 304 -3.74 -15.31 -16.30
N ASP A 305 -3.89 -16.13 -17.35
CA ASP A 305 -2.77 -16.65 -18.15
C ASP A 305 -1.94 -15.50 -18.76
N ALA A 306 -2.60 -14.45 -19.22
CA ALA A 306 -1.95 -13.25 -19.75
C ALA A 306 -1.14 -12.49 -18.67
N ILE A 307 -1.67 -12.32 -17.46
CA ILE A 307 -0.93 -11.77 -16.33
C ILE A 307 0.27 -12.66 -16.00
N GLU A 308 0.07 -13.97 -15.89
CA GLU A 308 1.15 -14.94 -15.63
C GLU A 308 2.23 -14.96 -16.71
N SER A 309 1.96 -14.43 -17.91
CA SER A 309 2.94 -14.28 -19.00
C SER A 309 3.83 -13.03 -18.88
N ILE A 310 3.52 -12.10 -17.98
CA ILE A 310 4.31 -10.87 -17.82
C ILE A 310 5.64 -11.22 -17.16
N ARG A 311 6.73 -11.03 -17.88
CA ARG A 311 8.11 -11.25 -17.41
C ARG A 311 8.93 -10.00 -17.65
N GLY A 312 9.53 -9.43 -16.61
CA GLY A 312 10.48 -8.33 -16.72
C GLY A 312 9.89 -7.06 -17.32
N MET A 313 8.60 -6.78 -17.11
CA MET A 313 7.96 -5.56 -17.61
C MET A 313 8.49 -4.35 -16.86
N ARG A 314 9.32 -3.55 -17.51
CA ARG A 314 9.90 -2.34 -16.93
C ARG A 314 8.97 -1.15 -17.15
N LEU A 315 8.61 -0.43 -16.08
CA LEU A 315 7.78 0.78 -16.11
C LEU A 315 8.55 2.05 -15.74
N ALA A 316 9.67 1.91 -15.03
CA ALA A 316 10.61 2.98 -14.71
C ALA A 316 11.99 2.36 -14.38
N PRO A 317 13.07 3.14 -14.28
CA PRO A 317 14.33 2.65 -13.71
C PRO A 317 14.11 2.05 -12.32
N GLY A 318 14.55 0.80 -12.11
CA GLY A 318 14.36 0.08 -10.83
C GLY A 318 12.94 -0.44 -10.58
N LEU A 319 11.98 -0.23 -11.48
CA LEU A 319 10.60 -0.69 -11.32
C LEU A 319 10.27 -1.72 -12.42
N THR A 320 10.30 -2.98 -12.03
CA THR A 320 10.08 -4.12 -12.94
C THR A 320 9.05 -5.08 -12.34
N PHE A 321 8.12 -5.54 -13.17
CA PHE A 321 7.07 -6.47 -12.78
C PHE A 321 7.26 -7.83 -13.44
N THR A 322 7.10 -8.87 -12.63
CA THR A 322 7.13 -10.27 -13.09
C THR A 322 6.06 -11.04 -12.33
N PHE A 323 5.27 -11.83 -13.06
CA PHE A 323 4.29 -12.75 -12.50
C PHE A 323 4.55 -14.16 -13.00
N GLY A 324 3.92 -15.18 -12.38
CA GLY A 324 4.05 -16.57 -12.82
C GLY A 324 2.92 -17.46 -12.29
N PRO A 325 2.81 -18.71 -12.79
CA PRO A 325 1.72 -19.61 -12.42
C PRO A 325 1.68 -19.99 -10.93
N GLY A 326 2.75 -19.75 -10.18
CA GLY A 326 2.83 -20.00 -8.73
C GLY A 326 3.17 -18.76 -7.93
N ASP A 327 3.26 -17.61 -8.59
CA ASP A 327 3.59 -16.33 -7.93
C ASP A 327 2.84 -15.17 -8.61
N HIS A 328 1.87 -14.62 -7.91
CA HIS A 328 1.10 -13.46 -8.33
C HIS A 328 1.48 -12.18 -7.58
N GLN A 329 2.72 -12.07 -7.07
CA GLN A 329 3.28 -10.82 -6.56
C GLN A 329 4.16 -10.17 -7.63
N GLY A 330 3.73 -9.02 -8.14
CA GLY A 330 4.37 -8.35 -9.28
C GLY A 330 5.75 -7.77 -8.96
N MET A 331 5.96 -7.30 -7.74
CA MET A 331 7.24 -6.74 -7.26
C MET A 331 7.36 -6.86 -5.74
N ASP A 332 8.62 -6.78 -5.25
CA ASP A 332 9.02 -6.82 -3.85
C ASP A 332 9.76 -5.55 -3.38
N GLN A 333 9.89 -4.57 -4.26
CA GLN A 333 10.66 -3.35 -3.99
C GLN A 333 10.05 -2.53 -2.84
N VAL A 334 10.91 -2.15 -1.89
CA VAL A 334 10.59 -1.25 -0.78
C VAL A 334 11.51 -0.03 -0.84
N TYR A 335 10.92 1.15 -0.74
CA TYR A 335 11.63 2.43 -0.65
C TYR A 335 11.42 3.02 0.73
N PHE A 336 12.39 3.80 1.23
CA PHE A 336 12.24 4.49 2.51
C PHE A 336 12.16 5.99 2.34
N THR A 337 11.22 6.58 3.05
CA THR A 337 11.02 8.03 3.08
C THR A 337 11.04 8.54 4.51
N ARG A 338 11.55 9.76 4.70
CA ARG A 338 11.49 10.50 5.96
C ARG A 338 10.57 11.70 5.84
N LEU A 339 9.88 12.01 6.92
CA LEU A 339 9.07 13.21 6.99
C LEU A 339 9.96 14.44 7.22
N GLN A 340 9.95 15.35 6.26
CA GLN A 340 10.72 16.58 6.31
C GLN A 340 9.93 17.70 5.60
N ASN A 341 9.80 18.85 6.24
CA ASN A 341 9.06 20.00 5.70
C ASN A 341 7.62 19.67 5.27
N GLY A 342 6.93 18.81 6.04
CA GLY A 342 5.55 18.41 5.76
C GLY A 342 5.37 17.36 4.67
N ARG A 343 6.45 16.75 4.16
CA ARG A 343 6.43 15.78 3.08
C ARG A 343 7.34 14.59 3.37
N PHE A 344 6.96 13.43 2.87
CA PHE A 344 7.80 12.25 2.88
C PHE A 344 8.74 12.27 1.67
N GLN A 345 10.05 12.36 1.94
CA GLN A 345 11.12 12.43 0.95
C GLN A 345 11.99 11.18 1.03
N LEU A 346 12.39 10.66 -0.13
CA LEU A 346 13.29 9.50 -0.23
C LEU A 346 14.60 9.77 0.52
N PHE A 347 15.12 8.75 1.16
CA PHE A 347 16.46 8.72 1.72
C PHE A 347 17.09 7.34 1.61
N GLU A 348 18.40 7.27 1.58
CA GLU A 348 19.18 6.05 1.56
C GLU A 348 20.15 5.99 2.76
N ASP A 349 20.62 7.14 3.22
CA ASP A 349 21.50 7.23 4.38
C ASP A 349 20.71 7.27 5.69
N TRP A 350 20.87 6.23 6.52
CA TRP A 350 20.22 6.08 7.82
C TRP A 350 20.94 6.81 8.96
N SER A 351 22.11 7.37 8.70
CA SER A 351 22.96 7.99 9.74
C SER A 351 22.28 9.14 10.50
N PHE A 352 21.33 9.86 9.85
CA PHE A 352 20.57 10.94 10.50
C PHE A 352 19.69 10.47 11.67
N LEU A 353 19.41 9.16 11.77
CA LEU A 353 18.65 8.56 12.86
C LEU A 353 19.53 8.10 14.05
N ARG A 354 20.86 8.11 13.90
CA ARG A 354 21.78 7.82 15.00
C ARG A 354 21.64 8.91 16.08
N ARG A 355 21.69 8.50 17.33
CA ARG A 355 21.67 9.43 18.48
C ARG A 355 23.06 9.97 18.75
#